data_d0fbe1b78cf3f6301b576e0cd21ee7a6
#
_entry.id   d0fbe1b78cf3f6301b576e0cd21ee7a6
#
_cell.length_a   1.000
_cell.length_b   1.000
_cell.length_c   1.000
_cell.angle_alpha   90.00
_cell.angle_beta   90.00
_cell.angle_gamma   90.00
#
_symmetry.space_group_name_H-M   'P 1'
#
loop_
_entity.id
_entity.type
_entity.pdbx_description
1 polymer ?
#
loop_
_entity_poly.entity_id
_entity_poly.type
_entity_poly.pdbx_seq_one_letter_code
_entity_poly.pdbx_strand_id
1 'polypeptide(L)'
;MDSFFYLVIVAGAIAGASTGFLGVYIVGMRMPFIGTCISHAAMAGTIFSCLLGVNPAIGAIVFSVLAAMSMAAIPPEKSRLDTNVGLAILFSFLLGLTFLGIGLMENSRSEILGLLWGSILFVQKKSVLAIALIALLVGLFSFLFNKEMKVLLF
;
A
#
# COMPACT_ATOMS: atom_id res chain seq x y z
N MET A 1 -21.23 1.46 22.09
CA MET A 1 -19.85 1.98 21.90
C MET A 1 -18.82 0.85 21.80
N ASP A 2 -19.02 -0.22 22.55
CA ASP A 2 -18.03 -1.30 22.64
C ASP A 2 -17.77 -2.09 21.34
N SER A 3 -18.81 -2.33 20.54
CA SER A 3 -18.67 -3.03 19.25
C SER A 3 -17.80 -2.29 18.23
N PHE A 4 -17.76 -0.96 18.26
CA PHE A 4 -16.97 -0.16 17.35
C PHE A 4 -15.48 -0.23 17.71
N PHE A 5 -15.13 -0.03 18.98
CA PHE A 5 -13.76 -0.15 19.43
C PHE A 5 -13.19 -1.55 19.21
N TYR A 6 -14.00 -2.58 19.44
CA TYR A 6 -13.59 -3.96 19.17
C TYR A 6 -13.25 -4.18 17.67
N LEU A 7 -14.06 -3.64 16.77
CA LEU A 7 -13.83 -3.71 15.33
C LEU A 7 -12.52 -3.03 14.91
N VAL A 8 -12.26 -1.84 15.48
CA VAL A 8 -11.03 -1.07 15.21
C VAL A 8 -9.79 -1.81 15.70
N ILE A 9 -9.85 -2.37 16.93
CA ILE A 9 -8.74 -3.12 17.51
C ILE A 9 -8.45 -4.38 16.69
N VAL A 10 -9.48 -5.13 16.32
CA VAL A 10 -9.34 -6.36 15.51
C VAL A 10 -8.77 -6.03 14.13
N ALA A 11 -9.28 -4.99 13.46
CA ALA A 11 -8.76 -4.55 12.16
C ALA A 11 -7.28 -4.16 12.26
N GLY A 12 -6.93 -3.36 13.27
CA GLY A 12 -5.56 -2.93 13.51
C GLY A 12 -4.62 -4.08 13.83
N ALA A 13 -5.06 -5.05 14.64
CA ALA A 13 -4.27 -6.23 14.97
C ALA A 13 -4.01 -7.11 13.74
N ILE A 14 -5.04 -7.39 12.93
CA ILE A 14 -4.91 -8.19 11.70
C ILE A 14 -4.01 -7.48 10.69
N ALA A 15 -4.24 -6.19 10.43
CA ALA A 15 -3.43 -5.41 9.51
C ALA A 15 -1.97 -5.31 10.00
N GLY A 16 -1.76 -5.01 11.29
CA GLY A 16 -0.44 -4.92 11.88
C GLY A 16 0.33 -6.24 11.86
N ALA A 17 -0.32 -7.35 12.17
CA ALA A 17 0.31 -8.68 12.12
C ALA A 17 0.72 -9.06 10.69
N SER A 18 -0.15 -8.83 9.70
CA SER A 18 0.14 -9.16 8.30
C SER A 18 1.24 -8.28 7.70
N THR A 19 1.20 -6.98 7.97
CA THR A 19 2.24 -6.05 7.49
C THR A 19 3.57 -6.24 8.23
N GLY A 20 3.54 -6.53 9.53
CA GLY A 20 4.74 -6.85 10.31
C GLY A 20 5.42 -8.13 9.82
N PHE A 21 4.64 -9.15 9.50
CA PHE A 21 5.17 -10.39 8.92
C PHE A 21 5.84 -10.15 7.56
N LEU A 22 5.19 -9.41 6.64
CA LEU A 22 5.79 -9.02 5.37
C LEU A 22 7.04 -8.14 5.55
N GLY A 23 7.02 -7.28 6.58
CA GLY A 23 8.13 -6.38 6.90
C GLY A 23 9.45 -7.11 7.13
N VAL A 24 9.42 -8.31 7.73
CA VAL A 24 10.63 -9.14 7.93
C VAL A 24 11.30 -9.47 6.60
N TYR A 25 10.51 -9.87 5.59
CA TYR A 25 11.05 -10.18 4.26
C TYR A 25 11.52 -8.94 3.52
N ILE A 26 10.75 -7.85 3.59
CA ILE A 26 11.07 -6.56 2.96
C ILE A 26 12.40 -6.01 3.49
N VAL A 27 12.61 -6.06 4.80
CA VAL A 27 13.87 -5.62 5.43
C VAL A 27 15.01 -6.56 5.07
N GLY A 28 14.76 -7.87 5.05
CA GLY A 28 15.75 -8.87 4.63
C GLY A 28 16.19 -8.68 3.18
N MET A 29 15.31 -8.29 2.28
CA MET A 29 15.65 -7.92 0.89
C MET A 29 16.31 -6.54 0.75
N ARG A 30 16.58 -5.84 1.85
CA ARG A 30 17.19 -4.48 1.88
C ARG A 30 16.40 -3.42 1.13
N MET A 31 15.06 -3.58 1.06
CA MET A 31 14.15 -2.63 0.41
C MET A 31 13.07 -2.09 1.36
N PRO A 32 13.43 -1.53 2.54
CA PRO A 32 12.45 -1.14 3.55
C PRO A 32 11.47 -0.06 3.06
N PHE A 33 11.85 0.69 2.04
CA PHE A 33 11.05 1.81 1.51
C PHE A 33 9.92 1.38 0.56
N ILE A 34 9.89 0.10 0.12
CA ILE A 34 8.92 -0.39 -0.87
C ILE A 34 7.47 -0.30 -0.36
N GLY A 35 7.23 -0.58 0.93
CA GLY A 35 5.90 -0.51 1.52
C GLY A 35 5.34 0.91 1.49
N THR A 36 6.15 1.90 1.85
CA THR A 36 5.77 3.32 1.79
C THR A 36 5.48 3.76 0.35
N CYS A 37 6.33 3.36 -0.59
CA CYS A 37 6.14 3.68 -2.01
C CYS A 37 4.82 3.13 -2.56
N ILE A 38 4.51 1.85 -2.30
CA ILE A 38 3.26 1.21 -2.74
C ILE A 38 2.03 1.86 -2.08
N SER A 39 2.11 2.23 -0.80
CA SER A 39 1.03 2.92 -0.10
C SER A 39 0.71 4.27 -0.75
N HIS A 40 1.72 5.06 -1.13
CA HIS A 40 1.53 6.32 -1.83
C HIS A 40 1.05 6.14 -3.27
N ALA A 41 1.45 5.05 -3.93
CA ALA A 41 0.89 4.69 -5.22
C ALA A 41 -0.62 4.40 -5.13
N ALA A 42 -1.04 3.62 -4.13
CA ALA A 42 -2.46 3.35 -3.86
C ALA A 42 -3.23 4.65 -3.61
N MET A 43 -2.65 5.57 -2.84
CA MET A 43 -3.27 6.86 -2.53
C MET A 43 -3.41 7.73 -3.78
N ALA A 44 -2.36 7.87 -4.59
CA ALA A 44 -2.43 8.57 -5.87
C ALA A 44 -3.52 7.98 -6.77
N GLY A 45 -3.55 6.64 -6.91
CA GLY A 45 -4.56 5.94 -7.70
C GLY A 45 -5.98 6.17 -7.20
N THR A 46 -6.19 6.19 -5.89
CA THR A 46 -7.49 6.52 -5.26
C THR A 46 -7.95 7.91 -5.68
N ILE A 47 -7.08 8.91 -5.58
CA ILE A 47 -7.40 10.31 -5.89
C ILE A 47 -7.71 10.48 -7.38
N PHE A 48 -6.91 9.91 -8.26
CA PHE A 48 -7.19 9.98 -9.70
C PHE A 48 -8.47 9.24 -10.09
N SER A 49 -8.80 8.14 -9.43
CA SER A 49 -10.09 7.46 -9.64
C SER A 49 -11.27 8.32 -9.21
N CYS A 50 -11.14 9.03 -8.08
CA CYS A 50 -12.17 9.99 -7.66
C CYS A 50 -12.36 11.11 -8.68
N LEU A 51 -11.27 11.65 -9.25
CA LEU A 51 -11.34 12.67 -10.30
C LEU A 51 -12.06 12.16 -11.57
N LEU A 52 -11.84 10.90 -11.92
CA LEU A 52 -12.45 10.27 -13.10
C LEU A 52 -13.85 9.69 -12.84
N GLY A 53 -14.36 9.80 -11.62
CA GLY A 53 -15.66 9.22 -11.24
C GLY A 53 -15.67 7.68 -11.24
N VAL A 54 -14.50 7.04 -11.14
CA VAL A 54 -14.33 5.58 -11.09
C VAL A 54 -14.22 5.12 -9.63
N ASN A 55 -14.47 3.84 -9.38
CA ASN A 55 -14.33 3.27 -8.05
C ASN A 55 -12.89 3.46 -7.50
N PRO A 56 -12.71 4.13 -6.35
CA PRO A 56 -11.41 4.44 -5.76
C PRO A 56 -10.54 3.20 -5.52
N ALA A 57 -11.14 2.06 -5.18
CA ALA A 57 -10.41 0.82 -4.93
C ALA A 57 -9.73 0.28 -6.20
N ILE A 58 -10.33 0.46 -7.37
CA ILE A 58 -9.76 0.02 -8.65
C ILE A 58 -8.48 0.82 -8.93
N GLY A 59 -8.53 2.15 -8.79
CA GLY A 59 -7.35 2.97 -9.00
C GLY A 59 -6.23 2.70 -8.01
N ALA A 60 -6.57 2.48 -6.74
CA ALA A 60 -5.60 2.08 -5.74
C ALA A 60 -4.84 0.80 -6.16
N ILE A 61 -5.57 -0.22 -6.61
CA ILE A 61 -4.96 -1.49 -7.07
C ILE A 61 -4.12 -1.28 -8.32
N VAL A 62 -4.65 -0.60 -9.33
CA VAL A 62 -3.96 -0.38 -10.61
C VAL A 62 -2.64 0.38 -10.39
N PHE A 63 -2.67 1.49 -9.65
CA PHE A 63 -1.47 2.28 -9.39
C PHE A 63 -0.45 1.53 -8.54
N SER A 64 -0.89 0.75 -7.54
CA SER A 64 0.00 -0.10 -6.73
C SER A 64 0.69 -1.17 -7.56
N VAL A 65 -0.05 -1.82 -8.47
CA VAL A 65 0.51 -2.83 -9.38
C VAL A 65 1.48 -2.19 -10.36
N LEU A 66 1.14 -1.05 -10.96
CA LEU A 66 2.03 -0.31 -11.86
C LEU A 66 3.32 0.13 -11.16
N ALA A 67 3.22 0.63 -9.92
CA ALA A 67 4.39 0.98 -9.13
C ALA A 67 5.27 -0.25 -8.83
N ALA A 68 4.68 -1.37 -8.44
CA ALA A 68 5.42 -2.61 -8.21
C ALA A 68 6.08 -3.13 -9.49
N MET A 69 5.38 -3.11 -10.63
CA MET A 69 5.92 -3.52 -11.92
C MET A 69 7.04 -2.61 -12.40
N SER A 70 6.92 -1.29 -12.21
CA SER A 70 7.98 -0.33 -12.58
C SER A 70 9.27 -0.60 -11.82
N MET A 71 9.17 -0.99 -10.55
CA MET A 71 10.34 -1.37 -9.74
C MET A 71 10.92 -2.71 -10.16
N ALA A 72 10.07 -3.70 -10.43
CA ALA A 72 10.51 -5.02 -10.90
C ALA A 72 11.19 -4.97 -12.29
N ALA A 73 10.86 -3.97 -13.10
CA ALA A 73 11.44 -3.77 -14.42
C ALA A 73 12.88 -3.20 -14.40
N ILE A 74 13.34 -2.69 -13.25
CA ILE A 74 14.70 -2.16 -13.11
C ILE A 74 15.65 -3.30 -12.77
N PRO A 75 16.53 -3.77 -13.69
CA PRO A 75 17.44 -4.87 -13.42
C PRO A 75 18.48 -4.42 -12.37
N PRO A 76 18.67 -5.14 -11.27
CA PRO A 76 19.62 -4.77 -10.22
C PRO A 76 21.07 -4.75 -10.72
N GLU A 77 21.41 -5.57 -11.72
CA GLU A 77 22.77 -5.70 -12.25
C GLU A 77 23.20 -4.58 -13.22
N LYS A 78 22.25 -3.89 -13.86
CA LYS A 78 22.53 -2.82 -14.85
C LYS A 78 22.38 -1.41 -14.30
N SER A 79 21.73 -1.25 -13.17
CA SER A 79 21.53 0.05 -12.55
C SER A 79 22.70 0.37 -11.59
N ARG A 80 23.40 1.49 -11.85
CA ARG A 80 24.33 2.07 -10.87
C ARG A 80 23.60 2.69 -9.66
N LEU A 81 22.26 2.70 -9.70
CA LEU A 81 21.42 3.25 -8.64
C LEU A 81 21.04 2.14 -7.66
N ASP A 82 21.23 2.40 -6.39
CA ASP A 82 20.65 1.58 -5.32
C ASP A 82 19.12 1.51 -5.49
N THR A 83 18.54 0.34 -5.28
CA THR A 83 17.09 0.11 -5.38
C THR A 83 16.30 1.09 -4.50
N ASN A 84 16.82 1.44 -3.33
CA ASN A 84 16.20 2.42 -2.44
C ASN A 84 16.17 3.83 -3.03
N VAL A 85 17.18 4.21 -3.83
CA VAL A 85 17.19 5.49 -4.54
C VAL A 85 16.09 5.51 -5.60
N GLY A 86 15.93 4.44 -6.36
CA GLY A 86 14.83 4.29 -7.33
C GLY A 86 13.45 4.37 -6.65
N LEU A 87 13.28 3.71 -5.51
CA LEU A 87 12.08 3.79 -4.69
C LEU A 87 11.81 5.21 -4.17
N ALA A 88 12.85 5.94 -3.75
CA ALA A 88 12.70 7.32 -3.28
C ALA A 88 12.27 8.28 -4.40
N ILE A 89 12.81 8.10 -5.61
CA ILE A 89 12.41 8.88 -6.79
C ILE A 89 10.94 8.59 -7.12
N LEU A 90 10.54 7.32 -7.19
CA LEU A 90 9.18 6.92 -7.46
C LEU A 90 8.21 7.43 -6.39
N PHE A 91 8.59 7.34 -5.12
CA PHE A 91 7.82 7.90 -4.00
C PHE A 91 7.60 9.40 -4.15
N SER A 92 8.66 10.18 -4.45
CA SER A 92 8.56 11.62 -4.63
C SER A 92 7.66 11.99 -5.79
N PHE A 93 7.73 11.24 -6.89
CA PHE A 93 6.85 11.40 -8.04
C PHE A 93 5.38 11.12 -7.68
N LEU A 94 5.11 9.99 -6.99
CA LEU A 94 3.76 9.61 -6.57
C LEU A 94 3.18 10.59 -5.56
N LEU A 95 4.01 11.13 -4.66
CA LEU A 95 3.60 12.16 -3.72
C LEU A 95 3.21 13.46 -4.45
N GLY A 96 4.03 13.90 -5.41
CA GLY A 96 3.72 15.03 -6.27
C GLY A 96 2.42 14.84 -7.06
N LEU A 97 2.23 13.63 -7.62
CA LEU A 97 1.01 13.25 -8.32
C LEU A 97 -0.22 13.29 -7.41
N THR A 98 -0.09 12.83 -6.18
CA THR A 98 -1.13 12.88 -5.15
C THR A 98 -1.57 14.32 -4.87
N PHE A 99 -0.62 15.22 -4.59
CA PHE A 99 -0.94 16.63 -4.33
C PHE A 99 -1.49 17.35 -5.56
N LEU A 100 -1.00 17.02 -6.75
CA LEU A 100 -1.57 17.52 -8.00
C LEU A 100 -3.04 17.11 -8.14
N GLY A 101 -3.34 15.84 -7.90
CA GLY A 101 -4.71 15.33 -7.94
C GLY A 101 -5.64 16.04 -6.95
N ILE A 102 -5.16 16.25 -5.70
CA ILE A 102 -5.92 17.02 -4.69
C ILE A 102 -6.14 18.48 -5.13
N GLY A 103 -5.13 19.08 -5.74
CA GLY A 103 -5.22 20.46 -6.25
C GLY A 103 -6.23 20.65 -7.36
N LEU A 104 -6.45 19.61 -8.18
CA LEU A 104 -7.45 19.59 -9.26
C LEU A 104 -8.88 19.36 -8.79
N MET A 105 -9.08 18.97 -7.54
CA MET A 105 -10.41 18.74 -6.98
C MET A 105 -10.99 20.03 -6.38
N GLU A 106 -12.13 20.48 -6.92
CA GLU A 106 -12.75 21.74 -6.48
C GLU A 106 -13.59 21.60 -5.20
N ASN A 107 -14.28 20.46 -4.98
CA ASN A 107 -15.35 20.37 -3.97
C ASN A 107 -15.15 19.32 -2.85
N SER A 108 -14.10 18.52 -2.84
CA SER A 108 -13.97 17.37 -1.90
C SER A 108 -12.66 17.37 -1.09
N ARG A 109 -12.03 18.53 -0.95
CA ARG A 109 -10.69 18.63 -0.29
C ARG A 109 -10.68 18.10 1.13
N SER A 110 -11.73 18.34 1.92
CA SER A 110 -11.79 17.91 3.33
C SER A 110 -11.95 16.40 3.47
N GLU A 111 -12.75 15.75 2.61
CA GLU A 111 -12.94 14.30 2.64
C GLU A 111 -11.67 13.56 2.21
N ILE A 112 -10.96 14.10 1.22
CA ILE A 112 -9.74 13.50 0.69
C ILE A 112 -8.56 13.70 1.64
N LEU A 113 -8.48 14.84 2.30
CA LEU A 113 -7.51 15.03 3.39
C LEU A 113 -7.74 13.99 4.51
N GLY A 114 -8.98 13.63 4.79
CA GLY A 114 -9.30 12.51 5.69
C GLY A 114 -8.74 11.16 5.21
N LEU A 115 -8.70 10.91 3.90
CA LEU A 115 -8.09 9.71 3.34
C LEU A 115 -6.55 9.72 3.44
N LEU A 116 -5.92 10.90 3.33
CA LEU A 116 -4.47 11.06 3.48
C LEU A 116 -3.98 10.71 4.89
N TRP A 117 -4.71 11.16 5.90
CA TRP A 117 -4.37 10.90 7.30
C TRP A 117 -4.79 9.51 7.76
N GLY A 118 -5.59 8.82 6.94
CA GLY A 118 -6.16 7.51 7.29
C GLY A 118 -7.16 7.63 8.44
N SER A 119 -8.40 7.31 8.21
CA SER A 119 -9.40 7.36 9.29
C SER A 119 -9.77 5.94 9.73
N ILE A 120 -9.11 5.47 10.77
CA ILE A 120 -9.47 4.21 11.44
C ILE A 120 -10.88 4.29 12.06
N LEU A 121 -11.40 5.52 12.23
CA LEU A 121 -12.72 5.77 12.79
C LEU A 121 -13.88 5.42 11.86
N PHE A 122 -13.64 5.26 10.56
CA PHE A 122 -14.65 4.88 9.57
C PHE A 122 -14.57 3.42 9.13
N VAL A 123 -13.92 2.56 9.92
CA VAL A 123 -13.81 1.13 9.61
C VAL A 123 -15.19 0.47 9.69
N GLN A 124 -15.70 0.07 8.55
CA GLN A 124 -16.93 -0.70 8.42
C GLN A 124 -16.65 -2.21 8.57
N LYS A 125 -17.64 -2.98 8.97
CA LYS A 125 -17.56 -4.47 9.04
C LYS A 125 -17.07 -5.09 7.73
N LYS A 126 -17.51 -4.56 6.59
CA LYS A 126 -17.07 -5.00 5.25
C LYS A 126 -15.56 -4.78 5.04
N SER A 127 -15.03 -3.67 5.53
CA SER A 127 -13.59 -3.36 5.42
C SER A 127 -12.75 -4.31 6.27
N VAL A 128 -13.22 -4.65 7.49
CA VAL A 128 -12.54 -5.64 8.34
C VAL A 128 -12.49 -7.01 7.69
N LEU A 129 -13.59 -7.44 7.07
CA LEU A 129 -13.64 -8.71 6.33
C LEU A 129 -12.65 -8.70 5.16
N ALA A 130 -12.57 -7.60 4.40
CA ALA A 130 -11.62 -7.46 3.30
C ALA A 130 -10.17 -7.51 3.79
N ILE A 131 -9.85 -6.81 4.89
CA ILE A 131 -8.52 -6.84 5.51
C ILE A 131 -8.17 -8.25 5.99
N ALA A 132 -9.11 -8.96 6.63
CA ALA A 132 -8.90 -10.32 7.09
C ALA A 132 -8.67 -11.29 5.92
N LEU A 133 -9.41 -11.14 4.82
CA LEU A 133 -9.25 -11.96 3.62
C LEU A 133 -7.90 -11.71 2.95
N ILE A 134 -7.48 -10.44 2.83
CA ILE A 134 -6.16 -10.09 2.30
C ILE A 134 -5.04 -10.64 3.20
N ALA A 135 -5.16 -10.48 4.52
CA ALA A 135 -4.19 -11.02 5.48
C ALA A 135 -4.06 -12.54 5.38
N LEU A 136 -5.19 -13.25 5.20
CA LEU A 136 -5.22 -14.69 5.00
C LEU A 136 -4.55 -15.10 3.69
N LEU A 137 -4.82 -14.38 2.58
CA LEU A 137 -4.18 -14.62 1.29
C LEU A 137 -2.66 -14.40 1.37
N VAL A 138 -2.23 -13.32 2.02
CA VAL A 138 -0.81 -13.02 2.25
C VAL A 138 -0.16 -14.11 3.09
N GLY A 139 -0.81 -14.55 4.18
CA GLY A 139 -0.31 -15.64 5.03
C GLY A 139 -0.21 -16.96 4.27
N LEU A 140 -1.23 -17.32 3.49
CA LEU A 140 -1.26 -18.52 2.67
C LEU A 140 -0.17 -18.50 1.60
N PHE A 141 -0.04 -17.39 0.88
CA PHE A 141 1.01 -17.19 -0.12
C PHE A 141 2.41 -17.34 0.51
N SER A 142 2.64 -16.68 1.63
CA SER A 142 3.93 -16.74 2.34
C SER A 142 4.22 -18.16 2.87
N PHE A 143 3.20 -18.90 3.29
CA PHE A 143 3.35 -20.28 3.73
C PHE A 143 3.71 -21.20 2.57
N LEU A 144 3.04 -21.06 1.43
CA LEU A 144 3.29 -21.87 0.22
C LEU A 144 4.68 -21.61 -0.36
N PHE A 145 5.11 -20.35 -0.39
CA PHE A 145 6.39 -19.91 -0.97
C PHE A 145 7.48 -19.69 0.08
N ASN A 146 7.34 -20.27 1.27
CA ASN A 146 8.31 -20.08 2.36
C ASN A 146 9.74 -20.51 2.00
N LYS A 147 9.89 -21.57 1.19
CA LYS A 147 11.21 -22.03 0.74
C LYS A 147 11.88 -21.04 -0.20
N GLU A 148 11.14 -20.57 -1.19
CA GLU A 148 11.60 -19.59 -2.17
C GLU A 148 11.92 -18.25 -1.51
N MET A 149 11.08 -17.81 -0.58
CA MET A 149 11.31 -16.58 0.18
C MET A 149 12.56 -16.66 1.08
N LYS A 150 12.86 -17.82 1.66
CA LYS A 150 14.10 -18.03 2.43
C LYS A 150 15.34 -18.01 1.56
N VAL A 151 15.29 -18.57 0.37
CA VAL A 151 16.40 -18.55 -0.59
C VAL A 151 16.74 -17.13 -1.05
N LEU A 152 15.74 -16.24 -1.10
CA LEU A 152 15.94 -14.83 -1.42
C LEU A 152 16.59 -14.03 -0.27
N LEU A 153 16.51 -14.53 0.97
CA LEU A 153 17.06 -13.87 2.16
C LEU A 153 18.51 -14.26 2.47
N PHE A 154 18.97 -15.44 2.04
CA PHE A 154 20.28 -16.02 2.30
C PHE A 154 21.02 -16.36 1.00
#